data_251d9747646ce612d293a4fc31e65708
#
_entry.id   251d9747646ce612d293a4fc31e65708
#
_cell.length_a   1.000
_cell.length_b   1.000
_cell.length_c   1.000
_cell.angle_alpha   90.00
_cell.angle_beta   90.00
_cell.angle_gamma   90.00
#
_symmetry.space_group_name_H-M   'P 1'
#
loop_
_entity.id
_entity.type
_entity.pdbx_description
1 polymer ?
#
loop_
_entity_poly.entity_id
_entity_poly.type
_entity_poly.pdbx_seq_one_letter_code
_entity_poly.pdbx_strand_id
1 'polypeptide(L)'
;MESVIRKFVTLGTRYEHKSEACMNKLKFYESCNMEDFFYRHNHATIIRAQGEDAEDYLQSQWSIDIRKLGKGSVRFGLRLNLKGKILAGAYIARLKEEEFLLISENKPDLNMVEMLEENIVADEVEFFDETQNWDLLSLQINKPNASLGTLGASKITEGHFTQEEEGLLFLDERMQSEHLLALLQRDSTTIKSISEKMEEICSTHYDIMRINEQKFSIPKEIGADDLPQEAGMERIAIDFDKGCYLGQEVMARLHAMGKVQRQVMAIRLEKKNISPPSLPVGILFENKTVGQIKSLVMDKDSWVGVAKIHLKAKEKLIESGLETENQGMGRIFSL
;
A
#
# COMPACT_ATOMS: atom_id res chain seq x y z
N MET A 1 8.78 -14.83 -26.44
CA MET A 1 7.70 -13.83 -26.31
C MET A 1 6.33 -14.49 -26.10
N GLU A 2 5.87 -15.42 -26.93
CA GLU A 2 4.57 -16.10 -26.73
C GLU A 2 4.47 -16.99 -25.47
N SER A 3 5.57 -17.52 -24.94
CA SER A 3 5.55 -18.39 -23.75
C SER A 3 5.37 -17.63 -22.43
N VAL A 4 5.73 -16.37 -22.37
CA VAL A 4 5.55 -15.50 -21.20
C VAL A 4 4.09 -15.04 -21.12
N ILE A 5 3.49 -14.71 -22.26
CA ILE A 5 2.07 -14.33 -22.34
C ILE A 5 1.15 -15.48 -21.92
N ARG A 6 1.51 -16.75 -22.20
CA ARG A 6 0.70 -17.92 -21.80
C ARG A 6 0.76 -18.21 -20.29
N LYS A 7 1.85 -17.86 -19.58
CA LYS A 7 1.92 -18.00 -18.11
C LYS A 7 1.07 -16.99 -17.36
N PHE A 8 0.91 -15.77 -17.90
CA PHE A 8 0.01 -14.76 -17.34
C PHE A 8 -1.49 -15.13 -17.46
N VAL A 9 -1.86 -15.97 -18.42
CA VAL A 9 -3.24 -16.40 -18.63
C VAL A 9 -3.66 -17.50 -17.63
N THR A 10 -2.72 -18.26 -17.06
CA THR A 10 -3.03 -19.39 -16.18
C THR A 10 -3.17 -19.02 -14.69
N LEU A 11 -2.73 -17.80 -14.28
CA LEU A 11 -2.99 -17.22 -12.95
C LEU A 11 -4.27 -16.36 -12.90
N GLY A 12 -5.01 -16.32 -14.02
CA GLY A 12 -6.09 -15.40 -14.33
C GLY A 12 -7.48 -15.73 -13.79
N THR A 13 -7.66 -16.56 -12.76
CA THR A 13 -9.00 -16.84 -12.22
C THR A 13 -9.50 -15.81 -11.19
N ARG A 14 -8.73 -14.75 -10.87
CA ARG A 14 -9.18 -13.65 -10.01
C ARG A 14 -9.46 -12.33 -10.73
N TYR A 15 -9.12 -12.17 -12.02
CA TYR A 15 -9.24 -10.88 -12.72
C TYR A 15 -9.71 -11.06 -14.17
N GLU A 16 -10.99 -11.33 -14.38
CA GLU A 16 -11.58 -11.49 -15.74
C GLU A 16 -11.88 -10.19 -16.50
N HIS A 17 -11.41 -9.04 -16.05
CA HIS A 17 -11.49 -7.78 -16.80
C HIS A 17 -10.16 -7.02 -16.80
N LYS A 18 -9.17 -7.56 -17.54
CA LYS A 18 -7.99 -6.76 -17.91
C LYS A 18 -8.35 -5.85 -19.09
N SER A 19 -8.70 -4.60 -18.79
CA SER A 19 -8.97 -3.56 -19.79
C SER A 19 -7.71 -3.16 -20.58
N GLU A 20 -7.90 -2.49 -21.72
CA GLU A 20 -6.86 -1.86 -22.55
C GLU A 20 -5.83 -1.01 -21.76
N ALA A 21 -6.25 -0.47 -20.61
CA ALA A 21 -5.41 0.22 -19.64
C ALA A 21 -4.25 -0.63 -19.08
N CYS A 22 -4.45 -1.92 -18.88
CA CYS A 22 -3.38 -2.84 -18.42
C CYS A 22 -2.30 -3.04 -19.50
N MET A 23 -2.69 -3.06 -20.76
CA MET A 23 -1.75 -3.16 -21.91
C MET A 23 -0.93 -1.87 -22.09
N ASN A 24 -1.52 -0.72 -21.81
CA ASN A 24 -0.82 0.57 -21.87
C ASN A 24 0.17 0.75 -20.69
N LYS A 25 -0.10 0.14 -19.51
CA LYS A 25 0.83 0.10 -18.39
C LYS A 25 2.08 -0.71 -18.70
N LEU A 26 1.94 -1.89 -19.30
CA LEU A 26 3.09 -2.71 -19.75
C LEU A 26 3.99 -1.92 -20.71
N LYS A 27 3.43 -1.13 -21.64
CA LYS A 27 4.19 -0.28 -22.54
C LYS A 27 4.96 0.84 -21.83
N PHE A 28 4.46 1.36 -20.72
CA PHE A 28 5.17 2.36 -19.92
C PHE A 28 6.42 1.76 -19.25
N TYR A 29 6.30 0.57 -18.66
CA TYR A 29 7.44 -0.15 -18.06
C TYR A 29 8.44 -0.61 -19.13
N GLU A 30 7.98 -1.07 -20.30
CA GLU A 30 8.85 -1.40 -21.44
C GLU A 30 9.60 -0.18 -21.99
N SER A 31 9.03 1.04 -21.90
CA SER A 31 9.70 2.27 -22.34
C SER A 31 10.77 2.77 -21.37
N CYS A 32 10.73 2.34 -20.11
CA CYS A 32 11.71 2.73 -19.10
C CYS A 32 12.96 1.86 -19.10
N ASN A 33 12.98 0.73 -19.84
CA ASN A 33 14.14 -0.18 -19.96
C ASN A 33 14.84 -0.47 -18.62
N MET A 34 14.09 -0.34 -17.49
CA MET A 34 14.67 -0.54 -16.17
C MET A 34 14.77 -2.05 -15.90
N GLU A 35 16.00 -2.49 -15.70
CA GLU A 35 16.32 -3.79 -15.13
C GLU A 35 15.79 -3.85 -13.67
N ASP A 36 16.24 -4.79 -12.88
CA ASP A 36 15.86 -4.90 -11.48
C ASP A 36 16.23 -3.62 -10.69
N PHE A 37 15.32 -3.11 -9.85
CA PHE A 37 15.56 -1.93 -9.03
C PHE A 37 14.97 -2.10 -7.62
N PHE A 38 15.42 -1.24 -6.70
CA PHE A 38 14.83 -1.18 -5.35
C PHE A 38 14.58 0.26 -4.91
N TYR A 39 13.67 0.38 -3.93
CA TYR A 39 13.41 1.61 -3.20
C TYR A 39 13.53 1.37 -1.69
N ARG A 40 14.26 2.24 -0.99
CA ARG A 40 14.41 2.19 0.46
C ARG A 40 13.37 3.09 1.13
N HIS A 41 12.57 2.52 2.03
CA HIS A 41 11.56 3.26 2.79
C HIS A 41 12.19 4.00 3.97
N ASN A 42 12.46 5.31 3.81
CA ASN A 42 13.10 6.13 4.84
C ASN A 42 12.21 6.42 6.06
N HIS A 43 10.92 6.17 5.96
CA HIS A 43 9.92 6.45 6.99
C HIS A 43 9.17 5.20 7.45
N ALA A 44 9.70 4.02 7.20
CA ALA A 44 9.12 2.79 7.70
C ALA A 44 9.04 2.79 9.24
N THR A 45 8.07 2.08 9.78
CA THR A 45 7.91 1.86 11.23
C THR A 45 7.77 0.37 11.47
N ILE A 46 8.60 -0.18 12.34
CA ILE A 46 8.66 -1.61 12.61
C ILE A 46 8.44 -1.83 14.11
N ILE A 47 7.32 -2.47 14.46
CA ILE A 47 6.97 -2.74 15.85
C ILE A 47 6.92 -4.25 16.06
N ARG A 48 7.63 -4.72 17.08
CA ARG A 48 7.47 -6.10 17.56
C ARG A 48 6.35 -6.11 18.59
N ALA A 49 5.42 -7.04 18.45
CA ALA A 49 4.41 -7.37 19.44
C ALA A 49 4.69 -8.78 19.96
N GLN A 50 4.76 -8.96 21.27
CA GLN A 50 4.96 -10.27 21.89
C GLN A 50 4.22 -10.38 23.21
N GLY A 51 3.84 -11.61 23.60
CA GLY A 51 3.16 -11.93 24.84
C GLY A 51 2.09 -12.99 24.65
N GLU A 52 1.65 -13.60 25.74
CA GLU A 52 0.67 -14.69 25.72
C GLU A 52 -0.65 -14.24 25.06
N ASP A 53 -1.04 -12.97 25.25
CA ASP A 53 -2.26 -12.38 24.68
C ASP A 53 -2.03 -11.64 23.34
N ALA A 54 -0.81 -11.66 22.76
CA ALA A 54 -0.50 -10.89 21.57
C ALA A 54 -1.43 -11.20 20.38
N GLU A 55 -1.78 -12.46 20.14
CA GLU A 55 -2.72 -12.88 19.09
C GLU A 55 -4.10 -12.27 19.33
N ASP A 56 -4.67 -12.46 20.50
CA ASP A 56 -6.04 -12.01 20.83
C ASP A 56 -6.12 -10.48 20.89
N TYR A 57 -5.10 -9.84 21.43
CA TYR A 57 -5.02 -8.39 21.42
C TYR A 57 -4.97 -7.83 19.98
N LEU A 58 -4.03 -8.30 19.15
CA LEU A 58 -3.93 -7.87 17.76
C LEU A 58 -5.22 -8.19 16.97
N GLN A 59 -5.87 -9.33 17.26
CA GLN A 59 -7.17 -9.70 16.69
C GLN A 59 -8.23 -8.62 16.95
N SER A 60 -8.24 -8.01 18.13
CA SER A 60 -9.19 -6.95 18.50
C SER A 60 -8.85 -5.58 17.92
N GLN A 61 -7.59 -5.37 17.52
CA GLN A 61 -7.08 -4.06 17.09
C GLN A 61 -7.02 -3.88 15.58
N TRP A 62 -6.85 -4.95 14.81
CA TRP A 62 -6.63 -4.91 13.36
C TRP A 62 -7.80 -5.49 12.57
N SER A 63 -7.99 -5.02 11.36
CA SER A 63 -9.12 -5.37 10.48
C SER A 63 -9.02 -6.75 9.82
N ILE A 64 -7.83 -7.37 9.81
CA ILE A 64 -7.60 -8.73 9.29
C ILE A 64 -7.72 -9.78 10.39
N ASP A 65 -7.98 -11.02 10.02
CA ASP A 65 -8.08 -12.15 10.94
C ASP A 65 -6.70 -12.68 11.33
N ILE A 66 -6.17 -12.20 12.48
CA ILE A 66 -4.86 -12.56 13.01
C ILE A 66 -4.78 -14.04 13.34
N ARG A 67 -5.88 -14.64 13.83
CA ARG A 67 -5.95 -16.06 14.21
C ARG A 67 -5.77 -17.01 13.01
N LYS A 68 -6.01 -16.51 11.79
CA LYS A 68 -5.75 -17.25 10.55
C LYS A 68 -4.32 -17.16 10.08
N LEU A 69 -3.49 -16.30 10.67
CA LEU A 69 -2.08 -16.22 10.35
C LEU A 69 -1.35 -17.39 11.01
N GLY A 70 -0.87 -18.34 10.23
CA GLY A 70 0.07 -19.37 10.71
C GLY A 70 1.47 -18.78 10.87
N LYS A 71 2.36 -19.51 11.56
CA LYS A 71 3.79 -19.17 11.60
C LYS A 71 4.35 -19.07 10.17
N GLY A 72 5.08 -17.99 9.89
CA GLY A 72 5.61 -17.70 8.55
C GLY A 72 4.61 -17.01 7.63
N SER A 73 3.40 -16.70 8.09
CA SER A 73 2.42 -15.93 7.32
C SER A 73 2.57 -14.43 7.54
N VAL A 74 2.18 -13.65 6.51
CA VAL A 74 2.15 -12.20 6.54
C VAL A 74 0.93 -11.70 5.76
N ARG A 75 0.21 -10.71 6.30
CA ARG A 75 -0.91 -10.05 5.63
C ARG A 75 -0.96 -8.57 5.96
N PHE A 76 -1.46 -7.79 5.00
CA PHE A 76 -1.70 -6.36 5.19
C PHE A 76 -3.02 -6.13 5.91
N GLY A 77 -3.00 -5.33 6.97
CA GLY A 77 -4.17 -4.94 7.74
C GLY A 77 -4.23 -3.45 8.03
N LEU A 78 -5.40 -2.99 8.48
CA LEU A 78 -5.64 -1.61 8.87
C LEU A 78 -5.97 -1.52 10.36
N ARG A 79 -5.41 -0.52 11.02
CA ARG A 79 -5.85 -0.03 12.30
C ARG A 79 -6.89 1.06 12.06
N LEU A 80 -8.10 0.86 12.54
CA LEU A 80 -9.19 1.81 12.38
C LEU A 80 -9.55 2.48 13.71
N ASN A 81 -10.19 3.65 13.63
CA ASN A 81 -10.87 4.23 14.79
C ASN A 81 -12.34 3.75 14.86
N LEU A 82 -13.05 4.11 15.92
CA LEU A 82 -14.46 3.74 16.14
C LEU A 82 -15.41 4.22 15.01
N LYS A 83 -15.00 5.23 14.23
CA LYS A 83 -15.76 5.72 13.06
C LYS A 83 -15.36 4.99 11.77
N GLY A 84 -14.58 3.93 11.85
CA GLY A 84 -14.08 3.14 10.71
C GLY A 84 -13.05 3.87 9.85
N LYS A 85 -12.44 4.95 10.34
CA LYS A 85 -11.40 5.70 9.63
C LYS A 85 -10.03 5.10 9.84
N ILE A 86 -9.17 5.21 8.83
CA ILE A 86 -7.84 4.60 8.82
C ILE A 86 -6.88 5.41 9.70
N LEU A 87 -6.32 4.79 10.72
CA LEU A 87 -5.28 5.38 11.55
C LEU A 87 -3.87 4.94 11.12
N ALA A 88 -3.73 3.66 10.76
CA ALA A 88 -2.48 3.09 10.27
C ALA A 88 -2.74 1.91 9.34
N GLY A 89 -1.74 1.54 8.56
CA GLY A 89 -1.68 0.32 7.77
C GLY A 89 -0.34 -0.37 7.98
N ALA A 90 -0.36 -1.67 8.19
CA ALA A 90 0.86 -2.47 8.35
C ALA A 90 0.69 -3.88 7.80
N TYR A 91 1.79 -4.47 7.35
CA TYR A 91 1.92 -5.90 7.17
C TYR A 91 2.15 -6.52 8.54
N ILE A 92 1.36 -7.52 8.90
CA ILE A 92 1.46 -8.23 10.17
C ILE A 92 2.03 -9.61 9.85
N ALA A 93 3.28 -9.83 10.25
CA ALA A 93 4.00 -11.07 10.05
C ALA A 93 4.04 -11.86 11.36
N ARG A 94 3.56 -13.11 11.35
CA ARG A 94 3.64 -14.00 12.51
C ARG A 94 4.96 -14.76 12.52
N LEU A 95 5.87 -14.40 13.42
CA LEU A 95 7.17 -15.03 13.56
C LEU A 95 7.11 -16.34 14.35
N LYS A 96 6.38 -16.30 15.47
CA LYS A 96 6.14 -17.42 16.38
C LYS A 96 4.69 -17.39 16.86
N GLU A 97 4.35 -18.27 17.77
CA GLU A 97 3.00 -18.38 18.31
C GLU A 97 2.55 -17.06 18.98
N GLU A 98 3.43 -16.48 19.78
CA GLU A 98 3.20 -15.28 20.58
C GLU A 98 4.03 -14.08 20.13
N GLU A 99 4.52 -14.08 18.90
CA GLU A 99 5.44 -13.05 18.40
C GLU A 99 5.11 -12.62 16.96
N PHE A 100 4.87 -11.31 16.79
CA PHE A 100 4.49 -10.69 15.54
C PHE A 100 5.38 -9.48 15.22
N LEU A 101 5.58 -9.20 13.93
CA LEU A 101 6.10 -7.91 13.46
C LEU A 101 5.01 -7.15 12.71
N LEU A 102 4.84 -5.89 13.08
CA LEU A 102 4.00 -4.93 12.38
C LEU A 102 4.91 -4.04 11.54
N ILE A 103 4.81 -4.15 10.22
CA ILE A 103 5.72 -3.51 9.26
C ILE A 103 4.92 -2.47 8.48
N SER A 104 5.08 -1.19 8.82
CA SER A 104 4.46 -0.07 8.12
C SER A 104 5.47 0.60 7.19
N GLU A 105 5.10 0.86 5.95
CA GLU A 105 5.97 1.52 4.96
C GLU A 105 6.21 3.00 5.26
N ASN A 106 5.32 3.61 6.05
CA ASN A 106 5.43 5.00 6.45
C ASN A 106 5.15 5.15 7.95
N LYS A 107 5.69 6.22 8.52
CA LYS A 107 5.39 6.60 9.89
C LYS A 107 3.92 7.06 9.99
N PRO A 108 3.09 6.46 10.85
CA PRO A 108 1.74 6.96 11.15
C PRO A 108 1.79 8.37 11.76
N ASP A 109 0.66 9.09 11.67
CA ASP A 109 0.54 10.42 12.28
C ASP A 109 0.64 10.37 13.81
N LEU A 110 0.17 9.29 14.42
CA LEU A 110 0.31 8.99 15.85
C LEU A 110 1.48 8.04 16.07
N ASN A 111 2.08 8.11 17.24
CA ASN A 111 3.07 7.10 17.65
C ASN A 111 2.43 5.72 17.67
N MET A 112 3.02 4.76 16.94
CA MET A 112 2.40 3.45 16.74
C MET A 112 2.36 2.63 18.04
N VAL A 113 3.40 2.72 18.87
CA VAL A 113 3.42 2.03 20.17
C VAL A 113 2.34 2.60 21.08
N GLU A 114 2.31 3.93 21.27
CA GLU A 114 1.29 4.58 22.10
C GLU A 114 -0.14 4.27 21.64
N MET A 115 -0.37 4.27 20.31
CA MET A 115 -1.66 3.92 19.73
C MET A 115 -2.05 2.45 19.98
N LEU A 116 -1.08 1.54 20.00
CA LEU A 116 -1.33 0.13 20.29
C LEU A 116 -1.54 -0.11 21.78
N GLU A 117 -0.83 0.61 22.65
CA GLU A 117 -0.95 0.47 24.11
C GLU A 117 -2.22 1.13 24.68
N GLU A 118 -2.85 2.06 23.95
CA GLU A 118 -4.03 2.82 24.40
C GLU A 118 -5.19 1.94 24.93
N ASN A 119 -5.34 0.72 24.38
CA ASN A 119 -6.45 -0.16 24.69
C ASN A 119 -6.03 -1.38 25.54
N ILE A 120 -4.80 -1.44 26.04
CA ILE A 120 -4.37 -2.49 26.96
C ILE A 120 -5.01 -2.25 28.33
N VAL A 121 -5.70 -3.24 28.87
CA VAL A 121 -6.31 -3.18 30.22
C VAL A 121 -5.67 -4.20 31.14
N ALA A 122 -5.59 -5.45 30.71
CA ALA A 122 -5.04 -6.56 31.49
C ALA A 122 -4.36 -7.60 30.58
N ASP A 123 -4.19 -7.27 29.31
CA ASP A 123 -3.62 -8.17 28.31
C ASP A 123 -2.10 -8.29 28.52
N GLU A 124 -1.57 -9.50 28.51
CA GLU A 124 -0.14 -9.80 28.57
C GLU A 124 0.49 -9.66 27.19
N VAL A 125 0.62 -8.39 26.72
CA VAL A 125 1.24 -8.03 25.43
C VAL A 125 2.14 -6.82 25.62
N GLU A 126 3.31 -6.87 25.00
CA GLU A 126 4.29 -5.79 24.97
C GLU A 126 4.63 -5.39 23.53
N PHE A 127 4.88 -4.08 23.32
CA PHE A 127 5.24 -3.52 22.02
C PHE A 127 6.61 -2.86 22.08
N PHE A 128 7.47 -3.21 21.12
CA PHE A 128 8.83 -2.69 21.01
C PHE A 128 9.02 -2.00 19.66
N ASP A 129 9.42 -0.73 19.67
CA ASP A 129 9.83 -0.03 18.46
C ASP A 129 11.23 -0.50 18.04
N GLU A 130 11.27 -1.32 17.01
CA GLU A 130 12.50 -1.84 16.42
C GLU A 130 12.92 -1.12 15.13
N THR A 131 12.27 -0.01 14.78
CA THR A 131 12.49 0.74 13.54
C THR A 131 13.97 1.01 13.26
N GLN A 132 14.76 1.28 14.29
CA GLN A 132 16.18 1.58 14.12
C GLN A 132 17.04 0.35 13.75
N ASN A 133 16.53 -0.85 13.93
CA ASN A 133 17.26 -2.09 13.66
C ASN A 133 17.07 -2.59 12.23
N TRP A 134 16.12 -2.02 11.48
CA TRP A 134 15.65 -2.55 10.21
C TRP A 134 15.71 -1.51 9.09
N ASP A 135 15.94 -1.99 7.88
CA ASP A 135 15.67 -1.29 6.63
C ASP A 135 14.57 -2.04 5.87
N LEU A 136 13.56 -1.32 5.41
CA LEU A 136 12.50 -1.85 4.56
C LEU A 136 12.76 -1.43 3.11
N LEU A 137 12.85 -2.40 2.20
CA LEU A 137 13.06 -2.18 0.77
C LEU A 137 11.86 -2.70 -0.02
N SER A 138 11.39 -1.93 -1.01
CA SER A 138 10.55 -2.44 -2.08
C SER A 138 11.43 -2.85 -3.25
N LEU A 139 11.24 -4.06 -3.77
CA LEU A 139 12.03 -4.63 -4.86
C LEU A 139 11.13 -4.92 -6.06
N GLN A 140 11.53 -4.44 -7.23
CA GLN A 140 10.98 -4.88 -8.50
C GLN A 140 12.00 -5.78 -9.19
N ILE A 141 11.61 -7.02 -9.46
CA ILE A 141 12.49 -8.03 -10.06
C ILE A 141 11.85 -8.57 -11.32
N ASN A 142 12.43 -8.24 -12.47
CA ASN A 142 11.88 -8.65 -13.77
C ASN A 142 12.15 -10.12 -14.12
N LYS A 143 13.16 -10.73 -13.47
CA LYS A 143 13.54 -12.14 -13.65
C LYS A 143 13.69 -12.83 -12.28
N PRO A 144 12.57 -13.14 -11.61
CA PRO A 144 12.58 -13.60 -10.22
C PRO A 144 13.53 -14.81 -9.99
N ASN A 145 13.58 -15.77 -10.91
CA ASN A 145 14.39 -16.98 -10.72
C ASN A 145 15.92 -16.75 -10.75
N ALA A 146 16.41 -15.67 -11.37
CA ALA A 146 17.83 -15.35 -11.41
C ALA A 146 18.25 -14.45 -10.24
N SER A 147 17.39 -13.50 -9.88
CA SER A 147 17.65 -12.50 -8.83
C SER A 147 17.29 -12.99 -7.43
N LEU A 148 16.25 -13.84 -7.29
CA LEU A 148 15.90 -14.47 -6.01
C LEU A 148 17.00 -15.39 -5.48
N GLY A 149 17.73 -16.11 -6.36
CA GLY A 149 18.91 -16.88 -5.97
C GLY A 149 20.02 -16.04 -5.35
N THR A 150 20.08 -14.76 -5.71
CA THR A 150 21.02 -13.78 -5.13
C THR A 150 20.59 -13.33 -3.73
N LEU A 151 19.28 -13.36 -3.45
CA LEU A 151 18.69 -13.01 -2.15
C LEU A 151 18.55 -14.25 -1.25
N GLY A 152 19.01 -15.44 -1.69
CA GLY A 152 18.85 -16.70 -0.97
C GLY A 152 17.45 -17.32 -1.07
N ALA A 153 16.48 -16.59 -1.62
CA ALA A 153 15.08 -17.02 -1.65
C ALA A 153 14.80 -17.97 -2.81
N SER A 154 14.43 -19.20 -2.52
CA SER A 154 14.10 -20.21 -3.54
C SER A 154 12.65 -20.14 -4.01
N LYS A 155 11.72 -19.63 -3.18
CA LYS A 155 10.30 -19.50 -3.49
C LYS A 155 9.60 -18.56 -2.51
N ILE A 156 8.92 -17.54 -3.05
CA ILE A 156 8.04 -16.67 -2.27
C ILE A 156 6.60 -17.00 -2.62
N THR A 157 5.75 -17.16 -1.62
CA THR A 157 4.34 -17.53 -1.76
C THR A 157 3.47 -16.40 -1.21
N GLU A 158 2.38 -16.06 -1.90
CA GLU A 158 1.41 -15.06 -1.44
C GLU A 158 0.93 -15.37 -0.01
N GLY A 159 0.90 -14.35 0.84
CA GLY A 159 0.49 -14.48 2.24
C GLY A 159 1.53 -15.09 3.17
N HIS A 160 2.74 -15.39 2.67
CA HIS A 160 3.84 -15.95 3.46
C HIS A 160 5.11 -15.14 3.25
N PHE A 161 5.96 -15.13 4.27
CA PHE A 161 7.32 -14.62 4.13
C PHE A 161 8.33 -15.77 4.11
N THR A 162 9.44 -15.54 3.43
CA THR A 162 10.65 -16.37 3.54
C THR A 162 11.55 -15.71 4.57
N GLN A 163 11.94 -16.48 5.58
CA GLN A 163 12.89 -16.01 6.60
C GLN A 163 14.30 -16.32 6.15
N GLU A 164 15.10 -15.26 6.01
CA GLU A 164 16.52 -15.32 5.72
C GLU A 164 17.33 -15.04 7.00
N GLU A 165 18.65 -15.28 6.99
CA GLU A 165 19.49 -15.02 8.17
C GLU A 165 19.42 -13.57 8.65
N GLU A 166 19.25 -12.62 7.72
CA GLU A 166 19.29 -11.18 7.99
C GLU A 166 17.92 -10.49 7.86
N GLY A 167 16.81 -11.25 7.70
CA GLY A 167 15.49 -10.63 7.62
C GLY A 167 14.39 -11.46 6.99
N LEU A 168 13.39 -10.79 6.44
CA LEU A 168 12.17 -11.37 5.86
C LEU A 168 11.97 -10.87 4.42
N LEU A 169 11.56 -11.77 3.52
CA LEU A 169 11.10 -11.43 2.16
C LEU A 169 9.65 -11.89 1.97
N PHE A 170 8.80 -11.03 1.38
CA PHE A 170 7.43 -11.38 1.08
C PHE A 170 6.87 -10.56 -0.10
N LEU A 171 5.76 -11.02 -0.69
CA LEU A 171 5.07 -10.31 -1.75
C LEU A 171 4.30 -9.10 -1.19
N ASP A 172 4.38 -7.99 -1.89
CA ASP A 172 3.56 -6.81 -1.60
C ASP A 172 2.14 -7.00 -2.17
N GLU A 173 1.22 -7.49 -1.35
CA GLU A 173 -0.16 -7.74 -1.76
C GLU A 173 -0.97 -6.48 -2.11
N ARG A 174 -0.42 -5.28 -1.84
CA ARG A 174 -1.03 -4.00 -2.21
C ARG A 174 -0.70 -3.56 -3.63
N MET A 175 0.29 -4.19 -4.26
CA MET A 175 0.68 -3.92 -5.65
C MET A 175 -0.08 -4.87 -6.59
N GLN A 176 -0.39 -4.39 -7.81
CA GLN A 176 -1.03 -5.23 -8.83
C GLN A 176 -0.02 -6.10 -9.58
N SER A 177 1.21 -5.63 -9.67
CA SER A 177 2.36 -6.36 -10.23
C SER A 177 3.13 -7.09 -9.13
N GLU A 178 3.97 -8.07 -9.50
CA GLU A 178 4.79 -8.81 -8.55
C GLU A 178 5.91 -7.92 -8.00
N HIS A 179 5.67 -7.31 -6.84
CA HIS A 179 6.65 -6.59 -6.06
C HIS A 179 6.96 -7.33 -4.78
N LEU A 180 8.20 -7.24 -4.33
CA LEU A 180 8.64 -7.80 -3.07
C LEU A 180 8.88 -6.70 -2.05
N LEU A 181 8.61 -7.02 -0.80
CA LEU A 181 9.09 -6.27 0.36
C LEU A 181 10.16 -7.10 1.06
N ALA A 182 11.31 -6.47 1.29
CA ALA A 182 12.42 -7.02 2.03
C ALA A 182 12.61 -6.21 3.31
N LEU A 183 12.33 -6.80 4.46
CA LEU A 183 12.67 -6.27 5.77
C LEU A 183 13.98 -6.89 6.20
N LEU A 184 15.07 -6.11 6.17
CA LEU A 184 16.42 -6.58 6.41
C LEU A 184 17.04 -5.87 7.60
N GLN A 185 17.87 -6.57 8.38
CA GLN A 185 18.67 -5.95 9.43
C GLN A 185 19.53 -4.84 8.83
N ARG A 186 19.61 -3.73 9.54
CA ARG A 186 20.41 -2.58 9.12
C ARG A 186 21.88 -3.00 8.95
N ASP A 187 22.51 -2.49 7.90
CA ASP A 187 23.90 -2.80 7.55
C ASP A 187 24.17 -4.27 7.17
N SER A 188 23.14 -5.05 6.88
CA SER A 188 23.27 -6.44 6.47
C SER A 188 24.09 -6.63 5.18
N THR A 189 24.65 -7.80 4.99
CA THR A 189 25.39 -8.17 3.76
C THR A 189 24.43 -8.27 2.59
N THR A 190 23.19 -8.65 2.83
CA THR A 190 22.13 -8.74 1.82
C THR A 190 21.82 -7.37 1.23
N ILE A 191 21.70 -6.30 2.06
CA ILE A 191 21.50 -4.92 1.58
C ILE A 191 22.65 -4.47 0.67
N LYS A 192 23.90 -4.77 1.05
CA LYS A 192 25.09 -4.45 0.24
C LYS A 192 25.02 -5.16 -1.12
N SER A 193 24.70 -6.46 -1.12
CA SER A 193 24.55 -7.24 -2.34
C SER A 193 23.42 -6.72 -3.26
N ILE A 194 22.29 -6.28 -2.68
CA ILE A 194 21.20 -5.63 -3.43
C ILE A 194 21.71 -4.35 -4.08
N SER A 195 22.36 -3.47 -3.30
CA SER A 195 22.87 -2.17 -3.77
C SER A 195 23.96 -2.28 -4.86
N GLU A 196 24.69 -3.39 -4.91
CA GLU A 196 25.69 -3.67 -5.96
C GLU A 196 25.07 -4.16 -7.27
N LYS A 197 23.87 -4.74 -7.24
CA LYS A 197 23.26 -5.45 -8.37
C LYS A 197 22.01 -4.77 -8.91
N MET A 198 21.38 -3.91 -8.14
CA MET A 198 20.13 -3.26 -8.48
C MET A 198 20.26 -1.74 -8.34
N GLU A 199 19.54 -0.99 -9.16
CA GLU A 199 19.49 0.45 -9.08
C GLU A 199 18.57 0.89 -7.92
N GLU A 200 19.04 1.80 -7.05
CA GLU A 200 18.19 2.46 -6.06
C GLU A 200 17.44 3.61 -6.70
N ILE A 201 16.11 3.50 -6.79
CA ILE A 201 15.28 4.56 -7.34
C ILE A 201 14.93 5.61 -6.29
N CYS A 202 14.76 6.85 -6.71
CA CYS A 202 14.34 7.94 -5.83
C CYS A 202 12.84 7.86 -5.48
N SER A 203 12.44 8.57 -4.43
CA SER A 203 11.05 8.62 -3.94
C SER A 203 10.05 9.07 -5.02
N THR A 204 10.43 9.99 -5.90
CA THR A 204 9.58 10.44 -7.00
C THR A 204 9.24 9.29 -7.97
N HIS A 205 10.21 8.48 -8.37
CA HIS A 205 9.98 7.33 -9.24
C HIS A 205 9.13 6.26 -8.54
N TYR A 206 9.41 5.98 -7.27
CA TYR A 206 8.60 5.06 -6.47
C TYR A 206 7.15 5.55 -6.33
N ASP A 207 6.94 6.84 -6.06
CA ASP A 207 5.60 7.44 -5.96
C ASP A 207 4.83 7.34 -7.29
N ILE A 208 5.47 7.61 -8.43
CA ILE A 208 4.84 7.46 -9.75
C ILE A 208 4.40 6.00 -9.96
N MET A 209 5.28 5.05 -9.66
CA MET A 209 5.02 3.62 -9.81
C MET A 209 3.84 3.17 -8.94
N ARG A 210 3.91 3.39 -7.62
CA ARG A 210 2.86 2.93 -6.69
C ARG A 210 1.51 3.60 -6.93
N ILE A 211 1.49 4.89 -7.34
CA ILE A 211 0.24 5.58 -7.69
C ILE A 211 -0.40 4.96 -8.93
N ASN A 212 0.39 4.64 -9.95
CA ASN A 212 -0.09 3.93 -11.14
C ASN A 212 -0.62 2.53 -10.81
N GLU A 213 -0.07 1.86 -9.80
CA GLU A 213 -0.53 0.57 -9.25
C GLU A 213 -1.70 0.72 -8.26
N GLN A 214 -2.20 1.94 -8.03
CA GLN A 214 -3.24 2.28 -7.06
C GLN A 214 -2.88 1.92 -5.60
N LYS A 215 -1.61 1.79 -5.30
CA LYS A 215 -1.11 1.65 -3.94
C LYS A 215 -0.96 3.03 -3.31
N PHE A 216 -1.99 3.47 -2.60
CA PHE A 216 -2.00 4.78 -1.95
C PHE A 216 -1.25 4.76 -0.61
N SER A 217 -0.53 5.85 -0.32
CA SER A 217 0.27 6.01 0.89
C SER A 217 -0.62 6.25 2.11
N ILE A 218 -0.35 5.55 3.21
CA ILE A 218 -0.96 5.75 4.52
C ILE A 218 0.11 6.35 5.44
N PRO A 219 -0.14 7.48 6.12
CA PRO A 219 -1.40 8.26 6.20
C PRO A 219 -1.54 9.36 5.14
N LYS A 220 -0.52 9.65 4.33
CA LYS A 220 -0.41 10.84 3.46
C LYS A 220 -1.59 11.01 2.49
N GLU A 221 -2.05 9.94 1.85
CA GLU A 221 -3.08 9.98 0.81
C GLU A 221 -4.41 9.40 1.28
N ILE A 222 -4.36 8.39 2.14
CA ILE A 222 -5.51 7.82 2.83
C ILE A 222 -5.20 7.74 4.32
N GLY A 223 -6.09 8.23 5.18
CA GLY A 223 -5.81 8.35 6.62
C GLY A 223 -7.08 8.61 7.44
N ALA A 224 -6.94 9.41 8.51
CA ALA A 224 -7.97 9.63 9.52
C ALA A 224 -9.29 10.22 9.01
N ASP A 225 -9.32 10.74 7.78
CA ASP A 225 -10.53 11.25 7.12
C ASP A 225 -11.13 10.27 6.09
N ASP A 226 -10.50 9.11 5.91
CA ASP A 226 -10.84 8.19 4.83
C ASP A 226 -11.35 6.85 5.35
N LEU A 227 -12.32 6.27 4.64
CA LEU A 227 -12.80 4.91 4.84
C LEU A 227 -12.01 3.95 3.94
N PRO A 228 -11.71 2.72 4.36
CA PRO A 228 -11.05 1.72 3.52
C PRO A 228 -11.72 1.52 2.16
N GLN A 229 -13.05 1.50 2.12
CA GLN A 229 -13.85 1.33 0.90
C GLN A 229 -13.70 2.51 -0.08
N GLU A 230 -13.42 3.73 0.41
CA GLU A 230 -13.15 4.88 -0.45
C GLU A 230 -11.86 4.70 -1.27
N ALA A 231 -10.93 3.88 -0.77
CA ALA A 231 -9.66 3.55 -1.42
C ALA A 231 -9.60 2.14 -2.03
N GLY A 232 -10.73 1.39 -2.03
CA GLY A 232 -10.80 0.02 -2.56
C GLY A 232 -10.04 -1.01 -1.73
N MET A 233 -9.73 -0.70 -0.46
CA MET A 233 -8.90 -1.56 0.39
C MET A 233 -9.67 -2.67 1.11
N GLU A 234 -10.99 -2.68 1.03
CA GLU A 234 -11.82 -3.65 1.73
C GLU A 234 -11.53 -5.10 1.34
N ARG A 235 -11.02 -5.33 0.12
CA ARG A 235 -10.76 -6.69 -0.38
C ARG A 235 -9.45 -7.29 0.12
N ILE A 236 -8.47 -6.45 0.38
CA ILE A 236 -7.12 -6.89 0.78
C ILE A 236 -6.86 -6.74 2.27
N ALA A 237 -7.50 -5.75 2.90
CA ALA A 237 -7.17 -5.32 4.25
C ALA A 237 -8.30 -5.49 5.28
N ILE A 238 -9.45 -6.12 4.93
CA ILE A 238 -10.56 -6.32 5.86
C ILE A 238 -11.11 -7.74 5.74
N ASP A 239 -11.12 -8.46 6.85
CA ASP A 239 -11.84 -9.72 6.97
C ASP A 239 -13.20 -9.45 7.63
N PHE A 240 -14.29 -9.69 6.90
CA PHE A 240 -15.66 -9.45 7.37
C PHE A 240 -16.20 -10.59 8.25
N ASP A 241 -15.61 -11.78 8.14
CA ASP A 241 -16.02 -12.99 8.87
C ASP A 241 -15.23 -13.22 10.18
N LYS A 242 -14.41 -12.25 10.59
CA LYS A 242 -13.65 -12.32 11.83
C LYS A 242 -14.45 -11.81 13.04
N GLY A 243 -13.94 -12.09 14.25
CA GLY A 243 -14.45 -11.54 15.52
C GLY A 243 -14.33 -10.00 15.61
N CYS A 244 -14.77 -9.43 16.73
CA CYS A 244 -14.81 -7.99 16.94
C CYS A 244 -13.44 -7.32 16.81
N TYR A 245 -13.43 -6.13 16.18
CA TYR A 245 -12.28 -5.25 16.11
C TYR A 245 -12.73 -3.78 16.05
N LEU A 246 -11.82 -2.84 16.30
CA LEU A 246 -12.11 -1.42 16.28
C LEU A 246 -12.62 -0.96 14.92
N GLY A 247 -13.76 -0.26 14.90
CA GLY A 247 -14.40 0.25 13.69
C GLY A 247 -15.24 -0.76 12.90
N GLN A 248 -15.34 -2.02 13.35
CA GLN A 248 -16.06 -3.08 12.66
C GLN A 248 -17.51 -2.75 12.33
N GLU A 249 -18.25 -2.07 13.24
CA GLU A 249 -19.66 -1.74 13.02
C GLU A 249 -19.87 -0.92 11.73
N VAL A 250 -19.02 0.07 11.51
CA VAL A 250 -19.06 0.89 10.28
C VAL A 250 -18.71 0.06 9.06
N MET A 251 -17.70 -0.80 9.16
CA MET A 251 -17.27 -1.69 8.08
C MET A 251 -18.38 -2.67 7.70
N ALA A 252 -18.98 -3.36 8.67
CA ALA A 252 -20.07 -4.31 8.44
C ALA A 252 -21.31 -3.64 7.82
N ARG A 253 -21.69 -2.45 8.33
CA ARG A 253 -22.82 -1.67 7.78
C ARG A 253 -22.58 -1.25 6.34
N LEU A 254 -21.38 -0.78 6.01
CA LEU A 254 -21.03 -0.40 4.64
C LEU A 254 -20.98 -1.61 3.70
N HIS A 255 -20.47 -2.73 4.17
CA HIS A 255 -20.44 -3.98 3.40
C HIS A 255 -21.85 -4.49 3.07
N ALA A 256 -22.77 -4.46 4.06
CA ALA A 256 -24.11 -5.02 3.91
C ALA A 256 -25.06 -4.15 3.07
N MET A 257 -25.02 -2.83 3.23
CA MET A 257 -26.04 -1.93 2.66
C MET A 257 -25.47 -0.63 2.09
N GLY A 258 -24.16 -0.39 2.25
CA GLY A 258 -23.58 0.90 2.02
C GLY A 258 -22.97 1.05 0.63
N LYS A 259 -23.02 2.31 0.14
CA LYS A 259 -22.17 2.78 -0.94
C LYS A 259 -21.41 3.97 -0.40
N VAL A 260 -20.08 3.96 -0.59
CA VAL A 260 -19.28 5.16 -0.33
C VAL A 260 -19.72 6.28 -1.26
N GLN A 261 -19.58 7.51 -0.79
CA GLN A 261 -19.94 8.69 -1.61
C GLN A 261 -18.73 9.30 -2.31
N ARG A 262 -17.53 8.89 -1.94
CA ARG A 262 -16.27 9.39 -2.46
C ARG A 262 -15.39 8.22 -2.84
N GLN A 263 -14.43 8.48 -3.71
CA GLN A 263 -13.40 7.52 -4.11
C GLN A 263 -12.04 8.20 -4.14
N VAL A 264 -11.06 7.52 -3.60
CA VAL A 264 -9.63 7.86 -3.78
C VAL A 264 -9.16 7.21 -5.07
N MET A 265 -8.47 7.95 -5.90
CA MET A 265 -8.04 7.48 -7.21
C MET A 265 -6.79 8.20 -7.70
N ALA A 266 -6.05 7.54 -8.57
CA ALA A 266 -4.95 8.15 -9.29
C ALA A 266 -5.48 9.17 -10.31
N ILE A 267 -4.74 10.28 -10.45
CA ILE A 267 -5.02 11.34 -11.41
C ILE A 267 -3.75 11.72 -12.15
N ARG A 268 -3.91 12.27 -13.35
CA ARG A 268 -2.83 12.92 -14.11
C ARG A 268 -3.23 14.33 -14.50
N LEU A 269 -2.36 15.31 -14.22
CA LEU A 269 -2.54 16.70 -14.62
C LEU A 269 -1.54 17.07 -15.69
N GLU A 270 -1.98 17.82 -16.71
CA GLU A 270 -1.09 18.38 -17.73
C GLU A 270 -0.22 19.49 -17.11
N LYS A 271 1.06 19.48 -17.44
CA LYS A 271 1.99 20.55 -17.03
C LYS A 271 1.75 21.78 -17.88
N LYS A 272 0.87 22.66 -17.45
CA LYS A 272 0.74 24.01 -18.01
C LYS A 272 1.50 24.97 -17.11
N ASN A 273 2.76 25.27 -17.38
CA ASN A 273 3.58 26.37 -16.79
C ASN A 273 3.25 26.80 -15.33
N ILE A 274 2.73 25.87 -14.52
CA ILE A 274 2.19 26.13 -13.19
C ILE A 274 3.15 25.50 -12.18
N SER A 275 3.57 26.27 -11.21
CA SER A 275 4.20 25.74 -9.99
C SER A 275 3.23 24.75 -9.33
N PRO A 276 3.72 23.65 -8.71
CA PRO A 276 2.85 22.72 -8.03
C PRO A 276 1.98 23.50 -7.02
N PRO A 277 0.66 23.25 -7.00
CA PRO A 277 -0.20 23.90 -6.04
C PRO A 277 0.17 23.46 -4.63
N SER A 278 -0.08 24.32 -3.65
CA SER A 278 -0.02 23.90 -2.24
C SER A 278 -1.09 22.82 -2.02
N LEU A 279 -0.68 21.68 -1.47
CA LEU A 279 -1.58 20.55 -1.22
C LEU A 279 -2.09 20.56 0.24
N PRO A 280 -3.32 20.11 0.48
CA PRO A 280 -4.32 19.64 -0.51
C PRO A 280 -4.96 20.80 -1.28
N VAL A 281 -5.35 20.56 -2.54
CA VAL A 281 -6.03 21.55 -3.40
C VAL A 281 -7.40 21.05 -3.86
N GLY A 282 -8.41 21.89 -3.82
CA GLY A 282 -9.78 21.59 -4.23
C GLY A 282 -9.91 21.31 -5.74
N ILE A 283 -10.75 20.37 -6.09
CA ILE A 283 -11.17 20.05 -7.45
C ILE A 283 -12.53 20.70 -7.68
N LEU A 284 -12.63 21.55 -8.70
CA LEU A 284 -13.85 22.26 -9.07
C LEU A 284 -14.59 21.55 -10.20
N PHE A 285 -15.90 21.56 -10.10
CA PHE A 285 -16.82 21.23 -11.18
C PHE A 285 -18.05 22.14 -11.08
N GLU A 286 -18.39 22.86 -12.16
CA GLU A 286 -19.48 23.84 -12.16
C GLU A 286 -19.41 24.84 -10.97
N ASN A 287 -18.22 25.36 -10.67
CA ASN A 287 -17.91 26.26 -9.55
C ASN A 287 -18.19 25.66 -8.14
N LYS A 288 -18.25 24.33 -8.01
CA LYS A 288 -18.41 23.65 -6.72
C LYS A 288 -17.22 22.75 -6.46
N THR A 289 -16.73 22.74 -5.24
CA THR A 289 -15.70 21.78 -4.82
C THR A 289 -16.29 20.38 -4.74
N VAL A 290 -15.83 19.49 -5.62
CA VAL A 290 -16.31 18.10 -5.74
C VAL A 290 -15.26 17.06 -5.30
N GLY A 291 -14.10 17.51 -4.89
CA GLY A 291 -13.02 16.66 -4.41
C GLY A 291 -11.80 17.46 -4.02
N GLN A 292 -10.72 16.76 -3.71
CA GLN A 292 -9.42 17.38 -3.42
C GLN A 292 -8.28 16.50 -3.91
N ILE A 293 -7.21 17.11 -4.37
CA ILE A 293 -5.94 16.46 -4.67
C ILE A 293 -5.13 16.39 -3.38
N LYS A 294 -4.66 15.21 -3.02
CA LYS A 294 -3.91 14.94 -1.78
C LYS A 294 -2.40 14.89 -1.99
N SER A 295 -1.96 14.38 -3.13
CA SER A 295 -0.54 14.31 -3.49
C SER A 295 -0.34 14.54 -4.98
N LEU A 296 0.83 15.09 -5.34
CA LEU A 296 1.29 15.25 -6.72
C LEU A 296 2.79 15.02 -6.77
N VAL A 297 3.24 14.30 -7.78
CA VAL A 297 4.64 14.13 -8.15
C VAL A 297 4.83 14.41 -9.63
N MET A 298 5.99 14.93 -10.00
CA MET A 298 6.27 15.28 -11.40
C MET A 298 6.70 14.04 -12.17
N ASP A 299 6.05 13.81 -13.32
CA ASP A 299 6.37 12.76 -14.28
C ASP A 299 6.57 13.40 -15.67
N LYS A 300 7.84 13.65 -16.04
CA LYS A 300 8.22 14.30 -17.30
C LYS A 300 7.43 15.61 -17.53
N ASP A 301 6.43 15.57 -18.42
CA ASP A 301 5.62 16.72 -18.81
C ASP A 301 4.22 16.74 -18.15
N SER A 302 4.01 15.96 -17.11
CA SER A 302 2.74 15.86 -16.39
C SER A 302 2.96 15.71 -14.88
N TRP A 303 1.90 15.93 -14.11
CA TRP A 303 1.84 15.59 -12.71
C TRP A 303 1.02 14.31 -12.53
N VAL A 304 1.53 13.35 -11.80
CA VAL A 304 0.81 12.15 -11.33
C VAL A 304 0.49 12.35 -9.88
N GLY A 305 -0.72 11.99 -9.43
CA GLY A 305 -1.08 12.19 -8.04
C GLY A 305 -2.30 11.39 -7.62
N VAL A 306 -2.74 11.67 -6.40
CA VAL A 306 -3.89 11.02 -5.77
C VAL A 306 -4.93 12.07 -5.41
N ALA A 307 -6.18 11.80 -5.78
CA ALA A 307 -7.31 12.65 -5.45
C ALA A 307 -8.43 11.86 -4.79
N LYS A 308 -9.17 12.52 -3.89
CA LYS A 308 -10.43 12.04 -3.32
C LYS A 308 -11.57 12.81 -3.94
N ILE A 309 -12.48 12.12 -4.63
CA ILE A 309 -13.52 12.73 -5.48
C ILE A 309 -14.89 12.18 -5.11
N HIS A 310 -15.92 13.04 -5.15
CA HIS A 310 -17.31 12.62 -5.01
C HIS A 310 -17.74 11.77 -6.21
N LEU A 311 -18.30 10.59 -5.97
CA LEU A 311 -18.71 9.65 -7.02
C LEU A 311 -19.71 10.25 -8.02
N LYS A 312 -20.60 11.15 -7.57
CA LYS A 312 -21.55 11.87 -8.46
C LYS A 312 -20.87 12.76 -9.51
N ALA A 313 -19.65 13.23 -9.22
CA ALA A 313 -18.89 14.06 -10.14
C ALA A 313 -17.89 13.25 -10.98
N LYS A 314 -17.56 12.02 -10.57
CA LYS A 314 -16.50 11.21 -11.16
C LYS A 314 -16.65 11.04 -12.68
N GLU A 315 -17.81 10.56 -13.14
CA GLU A 315 -18.06 10.30 -14.57
C GLU A 315 -17.91 11.57 -15.41
N LYS A 316 -18.50 12.67 -14.95
CA LYS A 316 -18.41 13.96 -15.61
C LYS A 316 -16.97 14.49 -15.66
N LEU A 317 -16.20 14.34 -14.59
CA LEU A 317 -14.80 14.73 -14.53
C LEU A 317 -13.90 13.87 -15.44
N ILE A 318 -14.24 12.60 -15.64
CA ILE A 318 -13.55 11.73 -16.60
C ILE A 318 -13.76 12.22 -18.02
N GLU A 319 -14.99 12.64 -18.36
CA GLU A 319 -15.36 13.11 -19.70
C GLU A 319 -14.84 14.51 -19.98
N SER A 320 -15.05 15.47 -19.07
CA SER A 320 -14.73 16.89 -19.27
C SER A 320 -13.32 17.31 -18.82
N GLY A 321 -12.62 16.43 -18.08
CA GLY A 321 -11.41 16.80 -17.35
C GLY A 321 -11.71 17.46 -16.01
N LEU A 322 -10.66 17.69 -15.21
CA LEU A 322 -10.77 18.36 -13.92
C LEU A 322 -10.13 19.76 -13.96
N GLU A 323 -10.70 20.66 -13.18
CA GLU A 323 -10.15 21.98 -12.91
C GLU A 323 -9.85 22.08 -11.40
N THR A 324 -8.75 22.73 -11.05
CA THR A 324 -8.40 23.00 -9.66
C THR A 324 -8.68 24.46 -9.28
N GLU A 325 -8.88 24.74 -8.01
CA GLU A 325 -9.06 26.09 -7.46
C GLU A 325 -7.94 27.06 -7.87
N ASN A 326 -6.76 26.54 -8.18
CA ASN A 326 -5.59 27.30 -8.64
C ASN A 326 -5.45 27.30 -10.19
N GLN A 327 -6.53 27.08 -10.93
CA GLN A 327 -6.58 27.08 -12.41
C GLN A 327 -5.70 25.98 -13.07
N GLY A 328 -5.30 24.95 -12.35
CA GLY A 328 -4.71 23.75 -12.92
C GLY A 328 -5.76 22.94 -13.68
N MET A 329 -5.45 22.50 -14.90
CA MET A 329 -6.31 21.61 -15.67
C MET A 329 -5.68 20.22 -15.75
N GLY A 330 -6.53 19.19 -15.77
CA GLY A 330 -6.04 17.84 -15.84
C GLY A 330 -7.11 16.84 -16.25
N ARG A 331 -6.71 15.57 -16.28
CA ARG A 331 -7.61 14.44 -16.56
C ARG A 331 -7.52 13.42 -15.45
N ILE A 332 -8.66 12.83 -15.15
CA ILE A 332 -8.74 11.68 -14.29
C ILE A 332 -8.53 10.45 -15.18
N PHE A 333 -7.57 9.63 -14.82
CA PHE A 333 -7.47 8.31 -15.41
C PHE A 333 -8.21 7.34 -14.51
N SER A 334 -9.30 6.77 -15.02
CA SER A 334 -9.83 5.53 -14.49
C SER A 334 -8.80 4.45 -14.81
N LEU A 335 -8.06 4.02 -13.82
CA LEU A 335 -7.21 2.86 -13.92
C LEU A 335 -8.04 1.59 -13.79
#